data_dd9ef1ecf162722837e7ca23b0e52d4f
#
_entry.id   dd9ef1ecf162722837e7ca23b0e52d4f
#
_cell.length_a   1.000
_cell.length_b   1.000
_cell.length_c   1.000
_cell.angle_alpha   90.00
_cell.angle_beta   90.00
_cell.angle_gamma   90.00
#
_symmetry.space_group_name_H-M   'P 1'
#
loop_
_entity.id
_entity.type
_entity.pdbx_description
1 polymer ?
#
loop_
_entity_poly.entity_id
_entity_poly.type
_entity_poly.pdbx_seq_one_letter_code
_entity_poly.pdbx_strand_id
1 'polypeptide(L)'
;MRRYIQLRNYIDAAAFKEMILCANAALHANVQAINDLNVFPVPDGDTGTNMALTMDKAATELKKKEFDTIAAAADCVASALLRGARGNSGVILSLLFRGISKRLKGLDTAGTQEFAGAMQDGVDAAYKAVMKPAEGTILTVSRMAAAAAVETANAGASLESCLDCAIKAGNDALAETVNQNPVLKKAGVIDAGGQGYMYILGAMLASYRGEITAPENVDEIVETEKESSAFDVFDTEDITFAFDTVFIVRKHDPDVDLEPLRKYLTSIGDSLVIGEDDEAFKVHVHTNIPGNALNEAQNFGTLELAKIENMRTQHDDILAGKHVQTTDDLDAIERELEESEEQYCKSVKDYGVVTVCAGKGLEGLFRELGADGIVTGGQTMNPSTDDILKEINRTPANTVFVLPNNKNIIMAAEQCVRLSDKKVIIIPTRTVPQGISAMLNFNPEETEENLIAAMNEAAGNVHTAMVTYAARDSDFDGHEIHAGEYLALLDGALLGSYSSEKTLFKELSWAFDELSPEFITVYYGSDVAEDKANEAAETIIGCFPDAEVSVVNGGQPVYYYMISVE
;
A
#
# COMPACT_ATOMS: atom_id res chain seq x y z
N MET A 1 -21.35 -20.05 -34.71
CA MET A 1 -21.39 -18.90 -35.63
C MET A 1 -20.40 -17.87 -35.12
N ARG A 2 -19.14 -17.82 -35.62
CA ARG A 2 -18.18 -16.79 -35.27
C ARG A 2 -18.70 -15.47 -35.85
N ARG A 3 -19.18 -14.55 -34.99
CA ARG A 3 -19.38 -13.16 -35.39
C ARG A 3 -18.01 -12.62 -35.80
N TYR A 4 -17.82 -12.27 -37.05
CA TYR A 4 -16.74 -11.37 -37.48
C TYR A 4 -17.03 -10.04 -36.82
N ILE A 5 -16.40 -9.79 -35.67
CA ILE A 5 -16.34 -8.45 -35.08
C ILE A 5 -15.40 -7.68 -36.00
N GLN A 6 -15.96 -6.76 -36.80
CA GLN A 6 -15.16 -5.81 -37.56
C GLN A 6 -14.48 -4.93 -36.51
N LEU A 7 -13.19 -5.21 -36.25
CA LEU A 7 -12.40 -4.45 -35.26
C LEU A 7 -12.44 -2.97 -35.67
N ARG A 8 -12.99 -2.15 -34.80
CA ARG A 8 -13.02 -0.69 -34.97
C ARG A 8 -11.59 -0.21 -34.83
N ASN A 9 -11.10 0.63 -35.75
CA ASN A 9 -9.74 1.18 -35.66
C ASN A 9 -9.67 2.40 -34.72
N TYR A 10 -10.46 2.36 -33.64
CA TYR A 10 -10.52 3.37 -32.58
C TYR A 10 -11.00 2.76 -31.26
N ILE A 11 -10.70 3.43 -30.17
CA ILE A 11 -11.19 3.12 -28.82
C ILE A 11 -12.21 4.21 -28.42
N ASP A 12 -13.42 3.82 -28.09
CA ASP A 12 -14.43 4.68 -27.45
C ASP A 12 -14.41 4.52 -25.93
N ALA A 13 -15.23 5.28 -25.24
CA ALA A 13 -15.30 5.24 -23.77
C ALA A 13 -15.62 3.85 -23.23
N ALA A 14 -16.59 3.14 -23.85
CA ALA A 14 -17.00 1.82 -23.41
C ALA A 14 -15.89 0.78 -23.61
N ALA A 15 -15.21 0.81 -24.77
CA ALA A 15 -14.07 -0.07 -25.02
C ALA A 15 -12.91 0.22 -24.05
N PHE A 16 -12.61 1.50 -23.78
CA PHE A 16 -11.56 1.86 -22.82
C PHE A 16 -11.90 1.39 -21.40
N LYS A 17 -13.14 1.61 -20.95
CA LYS A 17 -13.64 1.10 -19.65
C LYS A 17 -13.43 -0.42 -19.56
N GLU A 18 -13.86 -1.17 -20.56
CA GLU A 18 -13.74 -2.63 -20.59
C GLU A 18 -12.25 -3.08 -20.57
N MET A 19 -11.39 -2.40 -21.35
CA MET A 19 -9.95 -2.67 -21.35
C MET A 19 -9.33 -2.52 -19.96
N ILE A 20 -9.70 -1.47 -19.21
CA ILE A 20 -9.18 -1.23 -17.86
C ILE A 20 -9.70 -2.26 -16.85
N LEU A 21 -10.98 -2.63 -16.94
CA LEU A 21 -11.56 -3.68 -16.08
C LEU A 21 -10.91 -5.04 -16.32
N CYS A 22 -10.65 -5.39 -17.58
CA CYS A 22 -9.90 -6.62 -17.92
C CYS A 22 -8.44 -6.55 -17.42
N ALA A 23 -7.80 -5.40 -17.51
CA ALA A 23 -6.44 -5.18 -17.00
C ALA A 23 -6.37 -5.37 -15.48
N ASN A 24 -7.37 -4.87 -14.74
CA ASN A 24 -7.48 -5.09 -13.31
C ASN A 24 -7.59 -6.59 -12.97
N ALA A 25 -8.50 -7.29 -13.63
CA ALA A 25 -8.67 -8.74 -13.43
C ALA A 25 -7.38 -9.53 -13.75
N ALA A 26 -6.65 -9.14 -14.80
CA ALA A 26 -5.38 -9.78 -15.14
C ALA A 26 -4.28 -9.55 -14.09
N LEU A 27 -4.23 -8.37 -13.47
CA LEU A 27 -3.32 -8.12 -12.35
C LEU A 27 -3.64 -9.01 -11.16
N HIS A 28 -4.91 -9.07 -10.75
CA HIS A 28 -5.35 -9.93 -9.63
C HIS A 28 -5.00 -11.39 -9.86
N ALA A 29 -5.24 -11.91 -11.06
CA ALA A 29 -4.88 -13.29 -11.42
C ALA A 29 -3.37 -13.59 -11.36
N ASN A 30 -2.51 -12.56 -11.35
CA ASN A 30 -1.05 -12.70 -11.41
C ASN A 30 -0.33 -12.00 -10.24
N VAL A 31 -1.04 -11.58 -9.20
CA VAL A 31 -0.44 -10.88 -8.03
C VAL A 31 0.74 -11.64 -7.48
N GLN A 32 0.56 -12.94 -7.19
CA GLN A 32 1.61 -13.77 -6.59
C GLN A 32 2.82 -13.90 -7.53
N ALA A 33 2.60 -14.11 -8.82
CA ALA A 33 3.69 -14.22 -9.79
C ALA A 33 4.51 -12.92 -9.90
N ILE A 34 3.86 -11.75 -9.77
CA ILE A 34 4.54 -10.45 -9.75
C ILE A 34 5.28 -10.25 -8.42
N ASN A 35 4.65 -10.59 -7.29
CA ASN A 35 5.26 -10.50 -5.97
C ASN A 35 6.52 -11.37 -5.86
N ASP A 36 6.50 -12.57 -6.47
CA ASP A 36 7.63 -13.49 -6.50
C ASP A 36 8.86 -12.93 -7.24
N LEU A 37 8.68 -11.98 -8.15
CA LEU A 37 9.76 -11.26 -8.83
C LEU A 37 10.37 -10.14 -7.96
N ASN A 38 9.66 -9.68 -6.94
CA ASN A 38 10.08 -8.59 -6.05
C ASN A 38 10.61 -9.13 -4.71
N VAL A 39 11.67 -9.94 -4.77
CA VAL A 39 12.14 -10.73 -3.62
C VAL A 39 13.40 -10.19 -2.95
N PHE A 40 13.97 -9.13 -3.45
CA PHE A 40 15.26 -8.66 -2.94
C PHE A 40 15.27 -7.14 -2.72
N PRO A 41 16.01 -6.65 -1.73
CA PRO A 41 16.83 -7.33 -0.72
C PRO A 41 16.00 -7.83 0.49
N VAL A 42 14.82 -7.31 0.72
CA VAL A 42 13.89 -7.70 1.79
C VAL A 42 12.69 -8.40 1.16
N PRO A 43 12.11 -9.41 1.79
CA PRO A 43 10.92 -10.08 1.27
C PRO A 43 9.67 -9.22 1.47
N ASP A 44 9.69 -7.98 0.94
CA ASP A 44 8.53 -7.11 0.91
C ASP A 44 7.57 -7.46 -0.26
N GLY A 45 8.03 -8.26 -1.25
CA GLY A 45 7.27 -8.94 -2.32
C GLY A 45 5.90 -8.36 -2.65
N ASP A 46 5.75 -7.04 -2.62
CA ASP A 46 4.46 -6.35 -2.58
C ASP A 46 4.08 -5.64 -3.90
N THR A 47 4.95 -5.69 -4.92
CA THR A 47 4.75 -4.98 -6.19
C THR A 47 3.44 -5.37 -6.87
N GLY A 48 3.11 -6.66 -6.93
CA GLY A 48 1.85 -7.14 -7.50
C GLY A 48 0.65 -6.66 -6.71
N THR A 49 0.72 -6.75 -5.40
CA THR A 49 -0.31 -6.25 -4.47
C THR A 49 -0.53 -4.74 -4.64
N ASN A 50 0.55 -3.96 -4.64
CA ASN A 50 0.48 -2.50 -4.82
C ASN A 50 -0.13 -2.10 -6.17
N MET A 51 0.25 -2.78 -7.26
CA MET A 51 -0.30 -2.51 -8.60
C MET A 51 -1.78 -2.89 -8.68
N ALA A 52 -2.17 -4.05 -8.14
CA ALA A 52 -3.56 -4.52 -8.13
C ALA A 52 -4.45 -3.56 -7.32
N LEU A 53 -4.10 -3.24 -6.08
CA LEU A 53 -4.84 -2.30 -5.24
C LEU A 53 -4.93 -0.89 -5.86
N THR A 54 -3.90 -0.46 -6.58
CA THR A 54 -3.92 0.79 -7.34
C THR A 54 -4.96 0.74 -8.46
N MET A 55 -5.02 -0.37 -9.22
CA MET A 55 -5.98 -0.55 -10.32
C MET A 55 -7.42 -0.74 -9.81
N ASP A 56 -7.62 -1.33 -8.64
CA ASP A 56 -8.94 -1.52 -8.03
C ASP A 56 -9.70 -0.20 -7.86
N LYS A 57 -9.00 0.86 -7.45
CA LYS A 57 -9.63 2.19 -7.35
C LYS A 57 -10.18 2.66 -8.70
N ALA A 58 -9.43 2.45 -9.79
CA ALA A 58 -9.90 2.81 -11.13
C ALA A 58 -11.08 1.92 -11.57
N ALA A 59 -11.01 0.61 -11.34
CA ALA A 59 -12.08 -0.33 -11.65
C ALA A 59 -13.37 0.01 -10.89
N THR A 60 -13.26 0.33 -9.59
CA THR A 60 -14.39 0.73 -8.74
C THR A 60 -15.06 2.00 -9.27
N GLU A 61 -14.29 3.04 -9.59
CA GLU A 61 -14.86 4.29 -10.10
C GLU A 61 -15.47 4.13 -11.50
N LEU A 62 -14.87 3.31 -12.37
CA LEU A 62 -15.41 3.02 -13.69
C LEU A 62 -16.73 2.25 -13.64
N LYS A 63 -16.91 1.34 -12.67
CA LYS A 63 -18.17 0.58 -12.49
C LYS A 63 -19.34 1.49 -12.08
N LYS A 64 -19.09 2.57 -11.34
CA LYS A 64 -20.12 3.48 -10.83
C LYS A 64 -20.73 4.41 -11.89
N LYS A 65 -20.05 4.61 -13.03
CA LYS A 65 -20.40 5.65 -14.02
C LYS A 65 -20.33 5.11 -15.45
N GLU A 66 -21.19 5.67 -16.30
CA GLU A 66 -21.05 5.55 -17.75
C GLU A 66 -20.42 6.83 -18.30
N PHE A 67 -19.68 6.70 -19.39
CA PHE A 67 -18.91 7.78 -19.98
C PHE A 67 -19.27 7.96 -21.46
N ASP A 68 -19.52 9.20 -21.86
CA ASP A 68 -19.84 9.54 -23.26
C ASP A 68 -18.58 9.68 -24.13
N THR A 69 -17.43 9.98 -23.54
CA THR A 69 -16.16 10.23 -24.26
C THR A 69 -15.01 9.46 -23.63
N ILE A 70 -14.03 9.06 -24.46
CA ILE A 70 -12.80 8.43 -23.96
C ILE A 70 -12.02 9.40 -23.05
N ALA A 71 -12.10 10.71 -23.31
CA ALA A 71 -11.49 11.72 -22.45
C ALA A 71 -12.00 11.64 -21.02
N ALA A 72 -13.32 11.54 -20.82
CA ALA A 72 -13.94 11.45 -19.51
C ALA A 72 -13.59 10.14 -18.80
N ALA A 73 -13.59 9.01 -19.52
CA ALA A 73 -13.19 7.72 -18.96
C ALA A 73 -11.70 7.71 -18.54
N ALA A 74 -10.81 8.24 -19.38
CA ALA A 74 -9.39 8.32 -19.09
C ALA A 74 -9.08 9.27 -17.92
N ASP A 75 -9.81 10.37 -17.77
CA ASP A 75 -9.66 11.29 -16.64
C ASP A 75 -10.10 10.65 -15.33
N CYS A 76 -11.22 9.91 -15.35
CA CYS A 76 -11.67 9.12 -14.21
C CYS A 76 -10.61 8.10 -13.78
N VAL A 77 -10.05 7.31 -14.73
CA VAL A 77 -9.00 6.33 -14.46
C VAL A 77 -7.76 7.00 -13.87
N ALA A 78 -7.25 8.06 -14.50
CA ALA A 78 -6.06 8.76 -14.05
C ALA A 78 -6.22 9.34 -12.63
N SER A 79 -7.38 9.93 -12.34
CA SER A 79 -7.68 10.48 -11.02
C SER A 79 -7.80 9.40 -9.95
N ALA A 80 -8.47 8.29 -10.27
CA ALA A 80 -8.63 7.17 -9.33
C ALA A 80 -7.30 6.46 -9.06
N LEU A 81 -6.49 6.21 -10.10
CA LEU A 81 -5.14 5.62 -9.94
C LEU A 81 -4.23 6.51 -9.11
N LEU A 82 -4.30 7.84 -9.30
CA LEU A 82 -3.47 8.78 -8.54
C LEU A 82 -3.79 8.72 -7.04
N ARG A 83 -5.07 8.71 -6.68
CA ARG A 83 -5.52 8.62 -5.28
C ARG A 83 -5.24 7.25 -4.67
N GLY A 84 -5.45 6.18 -5.44
CA GLY A 84 -5.22 4.81 -5.00
C GLY A 84 -3.77 4.35 -5.08
N ALA A 85 -2.83 5.18 -5.57
CA ALA A 85 -1.46 4.79 -5.81
C ALA A 85 -0.76 4.29 -4.54
N ARG A 86 -0.22 3.06 -4.61
CA ARG A 86 0.52 2.41 -3.52
C ARG A 86 1.93 2.04 -3.98
N GLY A 87 2.91 2.31 -3.14
CA GLY A 87 4.32 2.04 -3.43
C GLY A 87 4.81 2.74 -4.71
N ASN A 88 6.08 2.54 -5.05
CA ASN A 88 6.69 3.15 -6.24
C ASN A 88 6.02 2.68 -7.54
N SER A 89 5.68 1.38 -7.63
CA SER A 89 5.09 0.78 -8.84
C SER A 89 3.69 1.34 -9.11
N GLY A 90 2.86 1.49 -8.07
CA GLY A 90 1.53 2.09 -8.20
C GLY A 90 1.59 3.57 -8.56
N VAL A 91 2.53 4.33 -7.97
CA VAL A 91 2.73 5.75 -8.33
C VAL A 91 3.18 5.88 -9.79
N ILE A 92 4.15 5.08 -10.24
CA ILE A 92 4.60 5.12 -11.66
C ILE A 92 3.43 4.75 -12.58
N LEU A 93 2.65 3.71 -12.24
CA LEU A 93 1.47 3.33 -13.00
C LEU A 93 0.47 4.49 -13.10
N SER A 94 0.19 5.18 -12.01
CA SER A 94 -0.70 6.36 -12.01
C SER A 94 -0.20 7.48 -12.90
N LEU A 95 1.11 7.71 -12.96
CA LEU A 95 1.74 8.72 -13.81
C LEU A 95 1.65 8.37 -15.30
N LEU A 96 1.82 7.08 -15.64
CA LEU A 96 1.63 6.59 -17.01
C LEU A 96 0.20 6.88 -17.48
N PHE A 97 -0.81 6.52 -16.70
CA PHE A 97 -2.21 6.78 -17.06
C PHE A 97 -2.58 8.27 -17.01
N ARG A 98 -1.93 9.06 -16.17
CA ARG A 98 -2.12 10.51 -16.15
C ARG A 98 -1.67 11.19 -17.45
N GLY A 99 -0.53 10.76 -18.01
CA GLY A 99 -0.08 11.25 -19.31
C GLY A 99 -1.03 10.83 -20.42
N ILE A 100 -1.52 9.58 -20.39
CA ILE A 100 -2.54 9.07 -21.32
C ILE A 100 -3.79 9.95 -21.27
N SER A 101 -4.35 10.19 -20.09
CA SER A 101 -5.54 11.05 -19.91
C SER A 101 -5.32 12.46 -20.47
N LYS A 102 -4.17 13.04 -20.18
CA LYS A 102 -3.85 14.40 -20.65
C LYS A 102 -3.85 14.50 -22.19
N ARG A 103 -3.34 13.49 -22.89
CA ARG A 103 -3.33 13.43 -24.34
C ARG A 103 -4.72 13.25 -24.94
N LEU A 104 -5.54 12.41 -24.29
CA LEU A 104 -6.89 12.10 -24.76
C LEU A 104 -7.90 13.20 -24.44
N LYS A 105 -7.52 14.26 -23.72
CA LYS A 105 -8.41 15.36 -23.33
C LYS A 105 -9.10 16.00 -24.53
N GLY A 106 -10.44 16.05 -24.48
CA GLY A 106 -11.28 16.64 -25.53
C GLY A 106 -11.59 15.72 -26.70
N LEU A 107 -11.20 14.44 -26.64
CA LEU A 107 -11.52 13.45 -27.66
C LEU A 107 -12.73 12.62 -27.27
N ASP A 108 -13.63 12.36 -28.22
CA ASP A 108 -14.73 11.42 -28.06
C ASP A 108 -14.24 9.96 -28.17
N THR A 109 -13.31 9.73 -29.10
CA THR A 109 -12.67 8.43 -29.36
C THR A 109 -11.18 8.64 -29.65
N ALA A 110 -10.36 7.60 -29.43
CA ALA A 110 -8.95 7.63 -29.79
C ALA A 110 -8.66 6.66 -30.95
N GLY A 111 -8.12 7.17 -32.03
CA GLY A 111 -7.57 6.36 -33.12
C GLY A 111 -6.14 5.90 -32.80
N THR A 112 -5.52 5.27 -33.81
CA THR A 112 -4.17 4.69 -33.70
C THR A 112 -3.13 5.72 -33.26
N GLN A 113 -3.11 6.89 -33.91
CA GLN A 113 -2.12 7.95 -33.64
C GLN A 113 -2.33 8.59 -32.25
N GLU A 114 -3.59 8.84 -31.91
CA GLU A 114 -3.94 9.44 -30.62
C GLU A 114 -3.56 8.52 -29.46
N PHE A 115 -3.85 7.22 -29.57
CA PHE A 115 -3.58 6.26 -28.49
C PHE A 115 -2.09 5.94 -28.35
N ALA A 116 -1.39 5.74 -29.46
CA ALA A 116 0.07 5.56 -29.45
C ALA A 116 0.80 6.79 -28.87
N GLY A 117 0.37 7.99 -29.27
CA GLY A 117 0.88 9.24 -28.70
C GLY A 117 0.54 9.39 -27.21
N ALA A 118 -0.63 8.89 -26.77
CA ALA A 118 -1.01 8.91 -25.38
C ALA A 118 -0.12 8.00 -24.51
N MET A 119 0.25 6.82 -25.01
CA MET A 119 1.23 5.97 -24.33
C MET A 119 2.59 6.68 -24.18
N GLN A 120 3.06 7.40 -25.21
CA GLN A 120 4.32 8.15 -25.15
C GLN A 120 4.24 9.30 -24.13
N ASP A 121 3.15 10.08 -24.15
CA ASP A 121 2.94 11.17 -23.18
C ASP A 121 2.87 10.62 -21.73
N GLY A 122 2.37 9.39 -21.54
CA GLY A 122 2.41 8.67 -20.27
C GLY A 122 3.83 8.39 -19.79
N VAL A 123 4.66 7.87 -20.68
CA VAL A 123 6.09 7.61 -20.40
C VAL A 123 6.81 8.92 -20.05
N ASP A 124 6.61 9.96 -20.83
CA ASP A 124 7.25 11.26 -20.61
C ASP A 124 6.85 11.87 -19.25
N ALA A 125 5.57 11.69 -18.85
CA ALA A 125 5.08 12.13 -17.54
C ALA A 125 5.75 11.35 -16.39
N ALA A 126 5.90 10.03 -16.53
CA ALA A 126 6.54 9.19 -15.53
C ALA A 126 8.04 9.51 -15.38
N TYR A 127 8.79 9.60 -16.49
CA TYR A 127 10.23 9.97 -16.45
C TYR A 127 10.46 11.36 -15.87
N LYS A 128 9.57 12.31 -16.14
CA LYS A 128 9.68 13.67 -15.58
C LYS A 128 9.43 13.74 -14.08
N ALA A 129 8.58 12.85 -13.56
CA ALA A 129 8.19 12.86 -12.16
C ALA A 129 9.20 12.10 -11.27
N VAL A 130 9.90 11.11 -11.82
CA VAL A 130 10.88 10.31 -11.06
C VAL A 130 12.21 11.06 -11.01
N MET A 131 12.68 11.43 -9.82
CA MET A 131 13.92 12.22 -9.66
C MET A 131 15.18 11.53 -10.22
N LYS A 132 15.27 10.20 -10.11
CA LYS A 132 16.38 9.39 -10.64
C LYS A 132 15.81 8.18 -11.37
N PRO A 133 15.36 8.32 -12.62
CA PRO A 133 14.84 7.20 -13.39
C PRO A 133 15.90 6.09 -13.52
N ALA A 134 15.54 4.88 -13.12
CA ALA A 134 16.41 3.71 -13.25
C ALA A 134 16.03 2.95 -14.52
N GLU A 135 17.02 2.67 -15.37
CA GLU A 135 16.85 1.78 -16.51
C GLU A 135 16.78 0.31 -16.06
N GLY A 136 16.15 -0.54 -16.87
CA GLY A 136 15.86 -1.93 -16.49
C GLY A 136 14.71 -2.06 -15.50
N THR A 137 13.72 -1.15 -15.55
CA THR A 137 12.52 -1.14 -14.72
C THR A 137 11.26 -0.94 -15.57
N ILE A 138 10.09 -0.87 -14.93
CA ILE A 138 8.81 -0.51 -15.58
C ILE A 138 8.94 0.72 -16.48
N LEU A 139 9.82 1.68 -16.15
CA LEU A 139 10.07 2.86 -16.97
C LEU A 139 10.68 2.50 -18.33
N THR A 140 11.67 1.61 -18.34
CA THR A 140 12.27 1.11 -19.58
C THR A 140 11.28 0.31 -20.40
N VAL A 141 10.54 -0.59 -19.77
CA VAL A 141 9.54 -1.45 -20.42
C VAL A 141 8.44 -0.60 -21.05
N SER A 142 7.87 0.36 -20.32
CA SER A 142 6.83 1.25 -20.83
C SER A 142 7.35 2.16 -21.98
N ARG A 143 8.57 2.65 -21.88
CA ARG A 143 9.21 3.47 -22.92
C ARG A 143 9.40 2.69 -24.23
N MET A 144 9.88 1.46 -24.15
CA MET A 144 10.07 0.63 -25.35
C MET A 144 8.75 0.23 -25.99
N ALA A 145 7.74 -0.11 -25.17
CA ALA A 145 6.40 -0.39 -25.66
C ALA A 145 5.78 0.84 -26.37
N ALA A 146 5.83 2.02 -25.75
CA ALA A 146 5.29 3.25 -26.33
C ALA A 146 6.03 3.67 -27.61
N ALA A 147 7.35 3.57 -27.65
CA ALA A 147 8.14 3.88 -28.85
C ALA A 147 7.75 2.99 -30.03
N ALA A 148 7.59 1.67 -29.82
CA ALA A 148 7.15 0.73 -30.85
C ALA A 148 5.71 1.02 -31.32
N ALA A 149 4.81 1.40 -30.39
CA ALA A 149 3.46 1.83 -30.75
C ALA A 149 3.47 3.06 -31.67
N VAL A 150 4.24 4.09 -31.32
CA VAL A 150 4.38 5.33 -32.11
C VAL A 150 4.98 5.05 -33.48
N GLU A 151 6.05 4.26 -33.57
CA GLU A 151 6.67 3.88 -34.83
C GLU A 151 5.68 3.16 -35.76
N THR A 152 4.94 2.17 -35.19
CA THR A 152 3.95 1.38 -35.92
C THR A 152 2.77 2.24 -36.37
N ALA A 153 2.31 3.18 -35.54
CA ALA A 153 1.26 4.13 -35.86
C ALA A 153 1.71 5.07 -37.00
N ASN A 154 2.94 5.59 -36.97
CA ASN A 154 3.50 6.44 -38.01
C ASN A 154 3.66 5.72 -39.36
N ALA A 155 3.82 4.41 -39.33
CA ALA A 155 3.80 3.57 -40.55
C ALA A 155 2.38 3.32 -41.10
N GLY A 156 1.33 3.85 -40.46
CA GLY A 156 -0.06 3.75 -40.92
C GLY A 156 -0.73 2.39 -40.59
N ALA A 157 -0.20 1.66 -39.63
CA ALA A 157 -0.77 0.38 -39.19
C ALA A 157 -2.09 0.56 -38.39
N SER A 158 -2.83 -0.54 -38.20
CA SER A 158 -4.03 -0.55 -37.37
C SER A 158 -3.69 -0.39 -35.90
N LEU A 159 -4.68 0.02 -35.10
CA LEU A 159 -4.55 0.13 -33.64
C LEU A 159 -4.17 -1.21 -33.00
N GLU A 160 -4.78 -2.31 -33.48
CA GLU A 160 -4.44 -3.66 -33.04
C GLU A 160 -2.95 -3.97 -33.28
N SER A 161 -2.46 -3.70 -34.49
CA SER A 161 -1.05 -3.94 -34.82
C SER A 161 -0.10 -3.07 -33.98
N CYS A 162 -0.51 -1.84 -33.64
CA CYS A 162 0.26 -0.97 -32.76
C CYS A 162 0.38 -1.56 -31.35
N LEU A 163 -0.72 -2.05 -30.79
CA LEU A 163 -0.71 -2.67 -29.47
C LEU A 163 0.08 -3.98 -29.47
N ASP A 164 -0.03 -4.81 -30.52
CA ASP A 164 0.80 -6.01 -30.67
C ASP A 164 2.29 -5.70 -30.71
N CYS A 165 2.69 -4.69 -31.48
CA CYS A 165 4.08 -4.27 -31.54
C CYS A 165 4.57 -3.68 -30.21
N ALA A 166 3.72 -2.91 -29.52
CA ALA A 166 4.01 -2.39 -28.19
C ALA A 166 4.25 -3.52 -27.18
N ILE A 167 3.38 -4.52 -27.17
CA ILE A 167 3.49 -5.67 -26.27
C ILE A 167 4.75 -6.48 -26.58
N LYS A 168 5.05 -6.71 -27.86
CA LYS A 168 6.27 -7.42 -28.26
C LYS A 168 7.52 -6.67 -27.79
N ALA A 169 7.63 -5.39 -28.11
CA ALA A 169 8.79 -4.58 -27.72
C ALA A 169 8.90 -4.43 -26.20
N GLY A 170 7.77 -4.34 -25.48
CA GLY A 170 7.73 -4.32 -24.04
C GLY A 170 8.23 -5.62 -23.41
N ASN A 171 7.82 -6.78 -23.94
CA ASN A 171 8.30 -8.09 -23.47
C ASN A 171 9.79 -8.30 -23.78
N ASP A 172 10.26 -7.87 -24.96
CA ASP A 172 11.69 -7.92 -25.29
C ASP A 172 12.50 -7.05 -24.32
N ALA A 173 12.03 -5.84 -24.01
CA ALA A 173 12.65 -4.96 -23.03
C ALA A 173 12.58 -5.52 -21.60
N LEU A 174 11.47 -6.16 -21.21
CA LEU A 174 11.30 -6.80 -19.92
C LEU A 174 12.32 -7.92 -19.72
N ALA A 175 12.52 -8.76 -20.72
CA ALA A 175 13.53 -9.83 -20.68
C ALA A 175 14.96 -9.28 -20.47
N GLU A 176 15.25 -8.08 -21.00
CA GLU A 176 16.54 -7.42 -20.87
C GLU A 176 16.72 -6.65 -19.55
N THR A 177 15.69 -6.47 -18.73
CA THR A 177 15.78 -5.75 -17.45
C THR A 177 16.81 -6.39 -16.51
N VAL A 178 16.90 -7.72 -16.53
CA VAL A 178 17.91 -8.48 -15.76
C VAL A 178 19.36 -8.10 -16.13
N ASN A 179 19.61 -7.67 -17.35
CA ASN A 179 20.93 -7.26 -17.80
C ASN A 179 21.21 -5.76 -17.58
N GLN A 180 20.18 -4.95 -17.47
CA GLN A 180 20.28 -3.49 -17.38
C GLN A 180 20.32 -2.99 -15.94
N ASN A 181 19.62 -3.67 -15.03
CA ASN A 181 19.59 -3.31 -13.61
C ASN A 181 20.52 -4.23 -12.81
N PRO A 182 21.56 -3.68 -12.15
CA PRO A 182 22.51 -4.49 -11.37
C PRO A 182 21.84 -5.31 -10.25
N VAL A 183 20.77 -4.80 -9.63
CA VAL A 183 20.03 -5.50 -8.56
C VAL A 183 19.29 -6.71 -9.14
N LEU A 184 18.57 -6.52 -10.25
CA LEU A 184 17.86 -7.63 -10.91
C LEU A 184 18.83 -8.67 -11.46
N LYS A 185 20.00 -8.24 -11.96
CA LYS A 185 21.04 -9.14 -12.44
C LYS A 185 21.57 -10.05 -11.32
N LYS A 186 21.76 -9.49 -10.14
CA LYS A 186 22.21 -10.23 -8.96
C LYS A 186 21.17 -11.26 -8.51
N ALA A 187 19.89 -10.87 -8.51
CA ALA A 187 18.78 -11.74 -8.13
C ALA A 187 18.37 -12.76 -9.23
N GLY A 188 18.85 -12.58 -10.47
CA GLY A 188 18.49 -13.44 -11.59
C GLY A 188 17.02 -13.36 -12.01
N VAL A 189 16.34 -12.23 -11.72
CA VAL A 189 14.92 -12.02 -12.00
C VAL A 189 14.70 -10.81 -12.90
N ILE A 190 13.57 -10.79 -13.61
CA ILE A 190 13.10 -9.63 -14.38
C ILE A 190 12.38 -8.63 -13.46
N ASP A 191 12.15 -7.41 -13.98
CA ASP A 191 11.48 -6.36 -13.20
C ASP A 191 10.00 -6.68 -12.93
N ALA A 192 9.63 -6.72 -11.65
CA ALA A 192 8.27 -7.02 -11.21
C ALA A 192 7.24 -5.99 -11.72
N GLY A 193 7.56 -4.69 -11.63
CA GLY A 193 6.70 -3.61 -12.11
C GLY A 193 6.50 -3.65 -13.63
N GLY A 194 7.57 -3.94 -14.38
CA GLY A 194 7.54 -4.15 -15.83
C GLY A 194 6.66 -5.36 -16.20
N GLN A 195 6.76 -6.46 -15.47
CA GLN A 195 5.92 -7.63 -15.67
C GLN A 195 4.44 -7.30 -15.45
N GLY A 196 4.11 -6.58 -14.35
CA GLY A 196 2.74 -6.12 -14.09
C GLY A 196 2.20 -5.21 -15.19
N TYR A 197 3.02 -4.29 -15.72
CA TYR A 197 2.64 -3.44 -16.84
C TYR A 197 2.36 -4.25 -18.11
N MET A 198 3.12 -5.30 -18.39
CA MET A 198 2.88 -6.18 -19.54
C MET A 198 1.58 -6.99 -19.39
N TYR A 199 1.20 -7.42 -18.19
CA TYR A 199 -0.10 -8.02 -17.95
C TYR A 199 -1.25 -7.02 -18.23
N ILE A 200 -1.10 -5.76 -17.83
CA ILE A 200 -2.07 -4.69 -18.14
C ILE A 200 -2.24 -4.54 -19.65
N LEU A 201 -1.16 -4.31 -20.39
CA LEU A 201 -1.22 -4.11 -21.86
C LEU A 201 -1.78 -5.35 -22.58
N GLY A 202 -1.37 -6.55 -22.17
CA GLY A 202 -1.85 -7.80 -22.74
C GLY A 202 -3.35 -7.96 -22.58
N ALA A 203 -3.88 -7.70 -21.39
CA ALA A 203 -5.31 -7.77 -21.11
C ALA A 203 -6.11 -6.67 -21.85
N MET A 204 -5.56 -5.48 -21.95
CA MET A 204 -6.16 -4.38 -22.73
C MET A 204 -6.30 -4.78 -24.22
N LEU A 205 -5.29 -5.38 -24.82
CA LEU A 205 -5.34 -5.84 -26.20
C LEU A 205 -6.33 -7.01 -26.38
N ALA A 206 -6.31 -8.00 -25.47
CA ALA A 206 -7.23 -9.13 -25.53
C ALA A 206 -8.70 -8.67 -25.39
N SER A 207 -8.97 -7.69 -24.52
CA SER A 207 -10.28 -7.04 -24.41
C SER A 207 -10.66 -6.29 -25.69
N TYR A 208 -9.75 -5.50 -26.25
CA TYR A 208 -9.98 -4.79 -27.52
C TYR A 208 -10.32 -5.74 -28.69
N ARG A 209 -9.71 -6.92 -28.73
CA ARG A 209 -10.01 -8.00 -29.67
C ARG A 209 -11.34 -8.71 -29.38
N GLY A 210 -11.93 -8.49 -28.21
CA GLY A 210 -13.11 -9.23 -27.75
C GLY A 210 -12.82 -10.69 -27.41
N GLU A 211 -11.57 -11.03 -27.11
CA GLU A 211 -11.12 -12.36 -26.69
C GLU A 211 -11.46 -12.63 -25.22
N ILE A 212 -11.46 -11.55 -24.41
CA ILE A 212 -11.86 -11.56 -23.00
C ILE A 212 -12.84 -10.42 -22.73
N THR A 213 -13.68 -10.61 -21.73
CA THR A 213 -14.56 -9.58 -21.16
C THR A 213 -14.28 -9.47 -19.67
N ALA A 214 -14.51 -8.29 -19.11
CA ALA A 214 -14.36 -8.09 -17.68
C ALA A 214 -15.33 -9.01 -16.92
N PRO A 215 -14.87 -9.67 -15.84
CA PRO A 215 -15.77 -10.42 -14.97
C PRO A 215 -16.79 -9.46 -14.34
N GLU A 216 -18.04 -9.90 -14.23
CA GLU A 216 -19.11 -9.08 -13.63
C GLU A 216 -18.80 -8.75 -12.16
N ASN A 217 -18.09 -9.65 -11.45
CA ASN A 217 -17.60 -9.46 -10.09
C ASN A 217 -16.11 -9.83 -10.01
N VAL A 218 -15.24 -8.87 -9.81
CA VAL A 218 -13.80 -9.14 -9.54
C VAL A 218 -13.61 -9.66 -8.11
N ASP A 219 -14.52 -9.31 -7.21
CA ASP A 219 -14.53 -9.74 -5.81
C ASP A 219 -14.67 -11.28 -5.67
N GLU A 220 -15.35 -11.95 -6.59
CA GLU A 220 -15.45 -13.42 -6.61
C GLU A 220 -14.14 -14.15 -6.95
N ILE A 221 -13.16 -13.51 -7.61
CA ILE A 221 -11.90 -14.17 -8.01
C ILE A 221 -10.91 -14.24 -6.84
N VAL A 222 -10.94 -13.29 -5.91
CA VAL A 222 -10.07 -13.28 -4.72
C VAL A 222 -10.64 -14.17 -3.61
N GLU A 223 -11.96 -14.29 -3.53
CA GLU A 223 -12.66 -15.14 -2.55
C GLU A 223 -12.71 -16.61 -2.96
N THR A 224 -12.81 -16.94 -4.27
CA THR A 224 -13.00 -18.34 -4.72
C THR A 224 -11.78 -19.24 -4.48
N GLU A 225 -10.56 -18.76 -4.32
CA GLU A 225 -9.44 -19.63 -3.93
C GLU A 225 -9.30 -19.84 -2.40
N LYS A 226 -9.93 -18.99 -1.57
CA LYS A 226 -9.94 -19.16 -0.10
C LYS A 226 -11.25 -19.72 0.46
N GLU A 227 -12.38 -19.50 -0.19
CA GLU A 227 -13.70 -19.84 0.35
C GLU A 227 -14.38 -21.07 -0.29
N SER A 228 -14.00 -21.49 -1.50
CA SER A 228 -14.57 -22.70 -2.14
C SER A 228 -14.29 -24.00 -1.37
N SER A 229 -13.44 -23.99 -0.37
CA SER A 229 -13.19 -25.14 0.52
C SER A 229 -13.98 -25.11 1.85
N ALA A 230 -14.59 -23.99 2.21
CA ALA A 230 -15.26 -23.82 3.49
C ALA A 230 -16.79 -23.61 3.39
N PHE A 231 -17.29 -22.96 2.35
CA PHE A 231 -18.70 -22.62 2.20
C PHE A 231 -19.58 -23.73 1.60
N ASP A 232 -19.04 -24.60 0.76
CA ASP A 232 -19.79 -25.73 0.16
C ASP A 232 -20.15 -26.85 1.16
N VAL A 233 -19.83 -26.71 2.44
CA VAL A 233 -20.01 -27.74 3.48
C VAL A 233 -20.98 -27.32 4.61
N PHE A 234 -21.46 -26.07 4.62
CA PHE A 234 -22.37 -25.61 5.67
C PHE A 234 -23.83 -25.60 5.23
N ASP A 235 -24.68 -26.31 5.97
CA ASP A 235 -26.13 -26.26 5.83
C ASP A 235 -26.68 -25.07 6.65
N THR A 236 -27.72 -24.37 6.17
CA THR A 236 -28.35 -23.22 6.86
C THR A 236 -28.76 -23.54 8.30
N GLU A 237 -28.96 -24.83 8.62
CA GLU A 237 -29.26 -25.33 9.97
C GLU A 237 -28.05 -25.27 10.92
N ASP A 238 -26.82 -25.13 10.43
CA ASP A 238 -25.59 -25.07 11.22
C ASP A 238 -25.27 -23.67 11.78
N ILE A 239 -25.99 -22.63 11.33
CA ILE A 239 -25.82 -21.26 11.84
C ILE A 239 -26.43 -21.16 13.26
N THR A 240 -25.58 -21.25 14.28
CA THR A 240 -25.98 -21.20 15.70
C THR A 240 -26.48 -19.82 16.10
N PHE A 241 -25.79 -18.75 15.68
CA PHE A 241 -26.13 -17.35 15.95
C PHE A 241 -26.54 -16.68 14.64
N ALA A 242 -27.79 -16.21 14.58
CA ALA A 242 -28.42 -15.81 13.32
C ALA A 242 -28.08 -14.38 12.87
N PHE A 243 -27.66 -13.50 13.77
CA PHE A 243 -27.47 -12.09 13.45
C PHE A 243 -26.00 -11.69 13.57
N ASP A 244 -25.43 -11.27 12.44
CA ASP A 244 -24.22 -10.48 12.41
C ASP A 244 -24.55 -9.07 12.93
N THR A 245 -23.83 -8.66 13.97
CA THR A 245 -24.09 -7.41 14.67
C THR A 245 -22.81 -6.63 14.82
N VAL A 246 -22.73 -5.52 14.11
CA VAL A 246 -21.59 -4.60 14.14
C VAL A 246 -22.06 -3.26 14.70
N PHE A 247 -21.28 -2.69 15.63
CA PHE A 247 -21.61 -1.38 16.17
C PHE A 247 -20.38 -0.61 16.65
N ILE A 248 -20.51 0.72 16.68
CA ILE A 248 -19.49 1.66 17.13
C ILE A 248 -20.05 2.43 18.33
N VAL A 249 -19.26 2.56 19.38
CA VAL A 249 -19.59 3.28 20.61
C VAL A 249 -18.49 4.27 20.94
N ARG A 250 -18.84 5.56 21.08
CA ARG A 250 -17.93 6.58 21.58
C ARG A 250 -17.80 6.43 23.09
N LYS A 251 -16.59 6.25 23.58
CA LYS A 251 -16.29 6.04 25.00
C LYS A 251 -16.69 7.25 25.84
N HIS A 252 -17.23 7.02 27.04
CA HIS A 252 -17.43 8.09 28.02
C HIS A 252 -16.13 8.44 28.76
N ASP A 253 -15.20 7.50 28.84
CA ASP A 253 -13.89 7.61 29.48
C ASP A 253 -12.87 6.90 28.57
N PRO A 254 -11.79 7.56 28.12
CA PRO A 254 -10.74 6.93 27.30
C PRO A 254 -10.16 5.65 27.91
N ASP A 255 -10.05 5.61 29.24
CA ASP A 255 -9.47 4.49 30.00
C ASP A 255 -10.52 3.44 30.44
N VAL A 256 -11.72 3.42 29.85
CA VAL A 256 -12.78 2.47 30.23
C VAL A 256 -12.35 1.03 29.99
N ASP A 257 -12.46 0.19 31.04
CA ASP A 257 -12.19 -1.25 30.91
C ASP A 257 -13.31 -1.96 30.15
N LEU A 258 -13.03 -2.48 28.96
CA LEU A 258 -13.97 -3.22 28.11
C LEU A 258 -14.04 -4.72 28.41
N GLU A 259 -13.26 -5.24 29.36
CA GLU A 259 -13.30 -6.67 29.75
C GLU A 259 -14.68 -7.14 30.22
N PRO A 260 -15.47 -6.37 30.98
CA PRO A 260 -16.84 -6.76 31.32
C PRO A 260 -17.74 -6.90 30.09
N LEU A 261 -17.63 -5.99 29.12
CA LEU A 261 -18.35 -6.05 27.85
C LEU A 261 -17.94 -7.28 27.05
N ARG A 262 -16.63 -7.53 26.91
CA ARG A 262 -16.09 -8.71 26.22
C ARG A 262 -16.65 -10.02 26.81
N LYS A 263 -16.65 -10.16 28.13
CA LYS A 263 -17.20 -11.33 28.80
C LYS A 263 -18.70 -11.50 28.56
N TYR A 264 -19.44 -10.39 28.59
CA TYR A 264 -20.88 -10.43 28.35
C TYR A 264 -21.17 -10.88 26.91
N LEU A 265 -20.53 -10.22 25.91
CA LEU A 265 -20.73 -10.52 24.49
C LEU A 265 -20.34 -11.97 24.15
N THR A 266 -19.24 -12.47 24.71
CA THR A 266 -18.84 -13.88 24.56
C THR A 266 -19.90 -14.85 25.15
N SER A 267 -20.67 -14.42 26.14
CA SER A 267 -21.72 -15.27 26.74
C SER A 267 -23.01 -15.34 25.90
N ILE A 268 -23.22 -14.39 24.98
CA ILE A 268 -24.45 -14.26 24.17
C ILE A 268 -24.21 -14.48 22.67
N GLY A 269 -22.98 -14.73 22.25
CA GLY A 269 -22.62 -14.84 20.86
C GLY A 269 -21.27 -15.51 20.62
N ASP A 270 -20.90 -15.61 19.36
CA ASP A 270 -19.57 -16.02 18.89
C ASP A 270 -18.96 -15.00 17.92
N SER A 271 -17.80 -15.32 17.32
CA SER A 271 -17.09 -14.48 16.34
C SER A 271 -16.82 -13.05 16.83
N LEU A 272 -16.69 -12.88 18.16
CA LEU A 272 -16.51 -11.58 18.78
C LEU A 272 -15.14 -10.98 18.45
N VAL A 273 -15.16 -9.79 17.85
CA VAL A 273 -14.01 -8.92 17.66
C VAL A 273 -14.31 -7.55 18.27
N ILE A 274 -13.41 -7.04 19.12
CA ILE A 274 -13.49 -5.68 19.65
C ILE A 274 -12.19 -4.97 19.30
N GLY A 275 -12.29 -3.95 18.43
CA GLY A 275 -11.25 -2.99 18.17
C GLY A 275 -11.53 -1.71 18.93
N GLU A 276 -10.54 -1.08 19.54
CA GLU A 276 -10.71 0.16 20.30
C GLU A 276 -9.54 1.13 20.08
N ASP A 277 -9.84 2.41 20.21
CA ASP A 277 -8.89 3.50 20.33
C ASP A 277 -9.23 4.36 21.57
N ASP A 278 -8.63 5.54 21.69
CA ASP A 278 -8.82 6.42 22.85
C ASP A 278 -10.24 7.01 22.93
N GLU A 279 -10.96 7.13 21.83
CA GLU A 279 -12.25 7.81 21.74
C GLU A 279 -13.42 6.85 21.55
N ALA A 280 -13.22 5.74 20.85
CA ALA A 280 -14.28 4.84 20.46
C ALA A 280 -13.88 3.35 20.55
N PHE A 281 -14.87 2.48 20.49
CA PHE A 281 -14.65 1.06 20.21
C PHE A 281 -15.67 0.54 19.23
N LYS A 282 -15.22 -0.38 18.35
CA LYS A 282 -16.01 -1.10 17.36
C LYS A 282 -16.14 -2.54 17.77
N VAL A 283 -17.34 -3.05 17.71
CA VAL A 283 -17.66 -4.46 18.04
C VAL A 283 -18.25 -5.14 16.83
N HIS A 284 -17.77 -6.35 16.55
CA HIS A 284 -18.41 -7.31 15.67
C HIS A 284 -18.72 -8.56 16.49
N VAL A 285 -19.98 -9.03 16.47
CA VAL A 285 -20.41 -10.22 17.20
C VAL A 285 -21.58 -10.90 16.48
N HIS A 286 -21.52 -12.22 16.35
CA HIS A 286 -22.68 -13.01 15.92
C HIS A 286 -23.52 -13.38 17.15
N THR A 287 -24.79 -12.99 17.18
CA THR A 287 -25.69 -13.25 18.32
C THR A 287 -27.14 -13.46 17.88
N ASN A 288 -27.93 -14.12 18.73
CA ASN A 288 -29.38 -14.24 18.51
C ASN A 288 -30.18 -13.11 19.21
N ILE A 289 -29.50 -12.25 19.98
CA ILE A 289 -30.12 -11.17 20.75
C ILE A 289 -29.36 -9.84 20.56
N PRO A 290 -29.28 -9.31 19.32
CA PRO A 290 -28.48 -8.12 19.02
C PRO A 290 -28.86 -6.90 19.87
N GLY A 291 -30.13 -6.72 20.17
CA GLY A 291 -30.59 -5.63 21.04
C GLY A 291 -29.95 -5.63 22.43
N ASN A 292 -29.67 -6.82 22.99
CA ASN A 292 -29.00 -6.93 24.28
C ASN A 292 -27.52 -6.59 24.21
N ALA A 293 -26.85 -6.93 23.05
CA ALA A 293 -25.48 -6.53 22.81
C ALA A 293 -25.34 -5.00 22.77
N LEU A 294 -26.24 -4.33 22.06
CA LEU A 294 -26.27 -2.87 21.97
C LEU A 294 -26.58 -2.21 23.32
N ASN A 295 -27.56 -2.73 24.08
CA ASN A 295 -27.92 -2.18 25.37
C ASN A 295 -26.76 -2.28 26.38
N GLU A 296 -26.02 -3.41 26.38
CA GLU A 296 -24.86 -3.57 27.25
C GLU A 296 -23.73 -2.62 26.87
N ALA A 297 -23.49 -2.45 25.56
CA ALA A 297 -22.45 -1.56 25.06
C ALA A 297 -22.66 -0.09 25.46
N GLN A 298 -23.89 0.38 25.60
CA GLN A 298 -24.21 1.74 26.03
C GLN A 298 -23.79 2.05 27.49
N ASN A 299 -23.48 1.05 28.29
CA ASN A 299 -22.92 1.26 29.64
C ASN A 299 -21.47 1.81 29.57
N PHE A 300 -20.80 1.67 28.42
CA PHE A 300 -19.40 2.04 28.22
C PHE A 300 -19.24 3.33 27.39
N GLY A 301 -20.31 3.80 26.74
CA GLY A 301 -20.26 4.96 25.89
C GLY A 301 -21.58 5.26 25.18
N THR A 302 -21.54 6.20 24.25
CA THR A 302 -22.68 6.56 23.42
C THR A 302 -22.63 5.75 22.12
N LEU A 303 -23.72 5.02 21.82
CA LEU A 303 -23.85 4.29 20.56
C LEU A 303 -23.94 5.28 19.39
N GLU A 304 -23.04 5.19 18.44
CA GLU A 304 -23.00 6.04 17.25
C GLU A 304 -23.54 5.35 16.01
N LEU A 305 -23.21 4.07 15.86
CA LEU A 305 -23.64 3.25 14.72
C LEU A 305 -24.03 1.86 15.19
N ALA A 306 -25.04 1.28 14.57
CA ALA A 306 -25.34 -0.15 14.70
C ALA A 306 -25.88 -0.70 13.38
N LYS A 307 -25.32 -1.83 12.94
CA LYS A 307 -25.79 -2.63 11.81
C LYS A 307 -26.09 -4.05 12.28
N ILE A 308 -27.23 -4.57 11.86
CA ILE A 308 -27.66 -5.92 12.22
C ILE A 308 -28.15 -6.61 10.95
N GLU A 309 -27.52 -7.70 10.59
CA GLU A 309 -27.89 -8.51 9.42
C GLU A 309 -28.27 -9.91 9.83
N ASN A 310 -29.25 -10.50 9.13
CA ASN A 310 -29.67 -11.88 9.39
C ASN A 310 -28.92 -12.80 8.41
N MET A 311 -27.88 -13.47 8.89
CA MET A 311 -27.03 -14.37 8.11
C MET A 311 -27.81 -15.56 7.50
N ARG A 312 -28.90 -16.01 8.13
CA ARG A 312 -29.75 -17.05 7.56
C ARG A 312 -30.49 -16.56 6.32
N THR A 313 -31.01 -15.32 6.37
CA THR A 313 -31.67 -14.72 5.21
C THR A 313 -30.67 -14.42 4.09
N GLN A 314 -29.46 -13.97 4.43
CA GLN A 314 -28.39 -13.76 3.47
C GLN A 314 -28.00 -15.07 2.77
N HIS A 315 -27.86 -16.16 3.52
CA HIS A 315 -27.54 -17.48 2.96
C HIS A 315 -28.64 -17.98 2.02
N ASP A 316 -29.91 -17.82 2.41
CA ASP A 316 -31.07 -18.19 1.59
C ASP A 316 -31.15 -17.34 0.30
N ASP A 317 -30.82 -16.05 0.36
CA ASP A 317 -30.80 -15.15 -0.80
C ASP A 317 -29.61 -15.42 -1.73
N ILE A 318 -28.43 -15.80 -1.20
CA ILE A 318 -27.27 -16.27 -1.99
C ILE A 318 -27.62 -17.56 -2.74
N LEU A 319 -28.22 -18.53 -2.06
CA LEU A 319 -28.68 -19.78 -2.70
C LEU A 319 -29.78 -19.55 -3.75
N ALA A 320 -30.56 -18.46 -3.62
CA ALA A 320 -31.58 -18.05 -4.58
C ALA A 320 -31.01 -17.18 -5.73
N GLY A 321 -29.70 -16.91 -5.79
CA GLY A 321 -29.03 -16.08 -6.80
C GLY A 321 -29.41 -14.60 -6.77
N LYS A 322 -29.83 -14.07 -5.62
CA LYS A 322 -30.12 -12.66 -5.43
C LYS A 322 -28.88 -11.91 -4.91
N HIS A 323 -28.71 -10.67 -5.36
CA HIS A 323 -27.65 -9.78 -4.86
C HIS A 323 -27.94 -9.43 -3.38
N VAL A 324 -27.04 -9.81 -2.49
CA VAL A 324 -27.08 -9.43 -1.08
C VAL A 324 -26.11 -8.27 -0.87
N GLN A 325 -26.55 -7.19 -0.24
CA GLN A 325 -25.67 -6.10 0.21
C GLN A 325 -24.87 -6.62 1.42
N THR A 326 -23.56 -6.61 1.28
CA THR A 326 -22.63 -7.12 2.31
C THR A 326 -22.12 -6.01 3.24
N THR A 327 -21.41 -6.37 4.30
CA THR A 327 -20.79 -5.51 5.32
C THR A 327 -19.87 -4.40 4.78
N ASP A 328 -19.53 -4.41 3.49
CA ASP A 328 -18.72 -3.38 2.80
C ASP A 328 -19.37 -1.98 2.79
N ASP A 329 -20.67 -1.89 3.05
CA ASP A 329 -21.37 -0.60 3.20
C ASP A 329 -20.99 0.14 4.51
N LEU A 330 -20.38 -0.52 5.50
CA LEU A 330 -19.87 0.14 6.71
C LEU A 330 -18.69 1.07 6.41
N ASP A 331 -17.82 0.67 5.50
CA ASP A 331 -16.71 1.53 5.05
C ASP A 331 -17.22 2.77 4.28
N ALA A 332 -18.43 2.70 3.71
CA ALA A 332 -19.08 3.85 3.10
C ALA A 332 -19.70 4.78 4.16
N ILE A 333 -20.26 4.21 5.23
CA ILE A 333 -20.86 4.97 6.34
C ILE A 333 -19.77 5.53 7.27
N GLU A 334 -18.69 4.79 7.52
CA GLU A 334 -17.49 5.33 8.18
C GLU A 334 -16.93 6.51 7.37
N ARG A 335 -16.91 6.42 6.04
CA ARG A 335 -16.52 7.53 5.16
C ARG A 335 -17.48 8.73 5.24
N GLU A 336 -18.79 8.52 5.32
CA GLU A 336 -19.77 9.61 5.50
C GLU A 336 -19.65 10.28 6.88
N LEU A 337 -19.38 9.50 7.94
CA LEU A 337 -19.11 10.03 9.27
C LEU A 337 -17.77 10.77 9.32
N GLU A 338 -16.72 10.21 8.71
CA GLU A 338 -15.42 10.85 8.55
C GLU A 338 -15.52 12.16 7.74
N GLU A 339 -16.28 12.19 6.62
CA GLU A 339 -16.53 13.39 5.82
C GLU A 339 -17.30 14.48 6.60
N SER A 340 -18.15 14.08 7.57
CA SER A 340 -18.87 15.04 8.43
C SER A 340 -17.98 15.64 9.52
N GLU A 341 -16.94 14.95 9.97
CA GLU A 341 -15.93 15.45 10.91
C GLU A 341 -14.90 16.37 10.23
N GLU A 342 -14.58 16.15 8.94
CA GLU A 342 -13.68 17.04 8.17
C GLU A 342 -14.16 18.51 8.09
N GLN A 343 -15.45 18.78 8.29
CA GLN A 343 -15.99 20.15 8.27
C GLN A 343 -15.70 20.98 9.54
N TYR A 344 -15.15 20.39 10.62
CA TYR A 344 -14.98 21.08 11.91
C TYR A 344 -13.55 21.42 12.32
N CYS A 345 -12.51 21.00 11.62
CA CYS A 345 -11.13 21.35 11.97
C CYS A 345 -10.74 22.72 11.41
N LYS A 346 -11.00 23.78 12.18
CA LYS A 346 -10.29 25.05 12.00
C LYS A 346 -8.82 24.85 12.38
N SER A 347 -7.89 25.21 11.49
CA SER A 347 -6.46 25.24 11.74
C SER A 347 -6.15 25.98 13.05
N VAL A 348 -5.55 25.28 14.01
CA VAL A 348 -5.22 25.80 15.34
C VAL A 348 -3.71 26.01 15.48
N LYS A 349 -2.90 25.27 14.68
CA LYS A 349 -1.43 25.29 14.71
C LYS A 349 -0.85 25.85 13.41
N ASP A 350 0.32 26.48 13.48
CA ASP A 350 1.05 26.87 12.27
C ASP A 350 1.63 25.63 11.56
N TYR A 351 2.16 24.69 12.34
CA TYR A 351 2.79 23.46 11.86
C TYR A 351 2.17 22.22 12.51
N GLY A 352 2.01 21.16 11.74
CA GLY A 352 1.65 19.84 12.21
C GLY A 352 2.51 18.77 11.54
N VAL A 353 2.56 17.57 12.11
CA VAL A 353 3.35 16.46 11.58
C VAL A 353 2.50 15.21 11.39
N VAL A 354 2.57 14.63 10.20
CA VAL A 354 2.01 13.33 9.85
C VAL A 354 3.15 12.35 9.59
N THR A 355 3.10 11.19 10.19
CA THR A 355 4.14 10.17 10.04
C THR A 355 3.57 8.83 9.60
N VAL A 356 4.35 8.05 8.87
CA VAL A 356 3.98 6.68 8.49
C VAL A 356 4.78 5.70 9.34
N CYS A 357 4.12 4.78 10.02
CA CYS A 357 4.77 3.70 10.75
C CYS A 357 3.83 2.50 10.92
N ALA A 358 4.40 1.35 11.32
CA ALA A 358 3.67 0.15 11.68
C ALA A 358 4.22 -0.39 12.99
N GLY A 359 3.32 -0.72 13.92
CA GLY A 359 3.65 -1.21 15.25
C GLY A 359 3.18 -0.27 16.35
N LYS A 360 2.38 -0.79 17.28
CA LYS A 360 1.76 0.01 18.35
C LYS A 360 2.76 0.77 19.22
N GLY A 361 3.95 0.21 19.44
CA GLY A 361 4.99 0.90 20.20
C GLY A 361 5.57 2.10 19.45
N LEU A 362 5.80 1.96 18.13
CA LEU A 362 6.27 3.06 17.29
C LEU A 362 5.20 4.14 17.13
N GLU A 363 3.92 3.76 16.99
CA GLU A 363 2.81 4.72 16.95
C GLU A 363 2.75 5.54 18.24
N GLY A 364 2.85 4.87 19.41
CA GLY A 364 2.92 5.53 20.71
C GLY A 364 4.09 6.50 20.81
N LEU A 365 5.27 6.07 20.40
CA LEU A 365 6.47 6.89 20.42
C LEU A 365 6.33 8.15 19.53
N PHE A 366 5.80 8.01 18.31
CA PHE A 366 5.58 9.18 17.46
C PHE A 366 4.54 10.15 18.03
N ARG A 367 3.48 9.65 18.70
CA ARG A 367 2.51 10.51 19.41
C ARG A 367 3.15 11.24 20.57
N GLU A 368 3.98 10.56 21.37
CA GLU A 368 4.73 11.19 22.47
C GLU A 368 5.70 12.27 21.97
N LEU A 369 6.29 12.08 20.80
CA LEU A 369 7.14 13.07 20.14
C LEU A 369 6.35 14.22 19.51
N GLY A 370 5.01 14.19 19.52
CA GLY A 370 4.15 15.26 19.06
C GLY A 370 3.67 15.13 17.61
N ALA A 371 3.70 13.94 17.02
CA ALA A 371 3.05 13.71 15.72
C ALA A 371 1.52 13.87 15.86
N ASP A 372 0.92 14.67 14.97
CA ASP A 372 -0.51 14.97 14.96
C ASP A 372 -1.32 13.86 14.28
N GLY A 373 -0.76 13.25 13.24
CA GLY A 373 -1.37 12.16 12.47
C GLY A 373 -0.44 11.00 12.25
N ILE A 374 -0.98 9.77 12.30
CA ILE A 374 -0.22 8.55 12.02
C ILE A 374 -0.94 7.76 10.95
N VAL A 375 -0.22 7.45 9.88
CA VAL A 375 -0.68 6.56 8.82
C VAL A 375 -0.08 5.18 9.08
N THR A 376 -0.93 4.22 9.39
CA THR A 376 -0.47 2.84 9.64
C THR A 376 -0.07 2.16 8.33
N GLY A 377 1.14 1.59 8.30
CA GLY A 377 1.65 0.85 7.14
C GLY A 377 3.14 1.03 6.91
N GLY A 378 3.60 0.61 5.73
CA GLY A 378 4.97 0.83 5.27
C GLY A 378 5.93 -0.34 5.44
N GLN A 379 5.51 -1.44 6.04
CA GLN A 379 6.30 -2.66 6.19
C GLN A 379 5.74 -3.80 5.34
N THR A 380 4.48 -4.16 5.55
CA THR A 380 3.77 -5.23 4.84
C THR A 380 2.82 -4.70 3.78
N MET A 381 2.32 -3.47 3.97
CA MET A 381 1.39 -2.81 3.06
C MET A 381 1.71 -1.32 3.01
N ASN A 382 2.02 -0.81 1.82
CA ASN A 382 2.24 0.62 1.65
C ASN A 382 0.88 1.36 1.67
N PRO A 383 0.74 2.43 2.47
CA PRO A 383 -0.46 3.25 2.45
C PRO A 383 -0.66 3.88 1.07
N SER A 384 -1.91 4.11 0.70
CA SER A 384 -2.23 4.84 -0.52
C SER A 384 -1.95 6.35 -0.35
N THR A 385 -1.85 7.07 -1.46
CA THR A 385 -1.81 8.54 -1.44
C THR A 385 -3.03 9.13 -0.71
N ASP A 386 -4.19 8.46 -0.82
CA ASP A 386 -5.44 8.87 -0.18
C ASP A 386 -5.38 8.71 1.35
N ASP A 387 -4.78 7.61 1.83
CA ASP A 387 -4.59 7.38 3.27
C ASP A 387 -3.72 8.48 3.91
N ILE A 388 -2.62 8.85 3.23
CA ILE A 388 -1.74 9.93 3.67
C ILE A 388 -2.46 11.29 3.61
N LEU A 389 -3.21 11.53 2.53
CA LEU A 389 -3.93 12.78 2.32
C LEU A 389 -5.03 12.98 3.36
N LYS A 390 -5.73 11.92 3.77
CA LYS A 390 -6.73 11.96 4.85
C LYS A 390 -6.11 12.45 6.16
N GLU A 391 -4.98 11.88 6.58
CA GLU A 391 -4.32 12.30 7.80
C GLU A 391 -3.78 13.73 7.71
N ILE A 392 -3.28 14.16 6.54
CA ILE A 392 -2.89 15.56 6.29
C ILE A 392 -4.11 16.48 6.48
N ASN A 393 -5.25 16.12 5.92
CA ASN A 393 -6.46 16.96 5.99
C ASN A 393 -7.03 17.01 7.42
N ARG A 394 -6.97 15.91 8.18
CA ARG A 394 -7.38 15.83 9.59
C ARG A 394 -6.47 16.64 10.52
N THR A 395 -5.18 16.75 10.21
CA THR A 395 -4.22 17.48 11.05
C THR A 395 -4.61 18.95 11.17
N PRO A 396 -4.82 19.48 12.39
CA PRO A 396 -5.30 20.86 12.60
C PRO A 396 -4.16 21.89 12.46
N ALA A 397 -3.53 21.95 11.28
CA ALA A 397 -2.44 22.84 10.96
C ALA A 397 -2.52 23.40 9.54
N ASN A 398 -1.94 24.59 9.33
CA ASN A 398 -1.86 25.23 8.00
C ASN A 398 -0.77 24.60 7.12
N THR A 399 0.37 24.27 7.73
CA THR A 399 1.48 23.59 7.10
C THR A 399 1.67 22.24 7.77
N VAL A 400 1.70 21.16 6.97
CA VAL A 400 1.86 19.80 7.47
C VAL A 400 3.15 19.18 6.94
N PHE A 401 4.04 18.80 7.87
CA PHE A 401 5.22 18.01 7.58
C PHE A 401 4.84 16.54 7.49
N VAL A 402 5.33 15.83 6.48
CA VAL A 402 5.08 14.40 6.31
C VAL A 402 6.40 13.64 6.37
N LEU A 403 6.44 12.61 7.24
CA LEU A 403 7.56 11.69 7.43
C LEU A 403 7.17 10.31 6.86
N PRO A 404 7.59 9.97 5.64
CA PRO A 404 7.21 8.70 5.01
C PRO A 404 7.83 7.47 5.67
N ASN A 405 9.02 7.58 6.24
CA ASN A 405 9.77 6.53 6.95
C ASN A 405 10.01 5.22 6.16
N ASN A 406 9.79 5.29 4.86
CA ASN A 406 10.02 4.20 3.92
C ASN A 406 10.26 4.77 2.52
N LYS A 407 11.32 4.32 1.85
CA LYS A 407 11.68 4.76 0.49
C LYS A 407 10.54 4.56 -0.53
N ASN A 408 9.70 3.53 -0.34
CA ASN A 408 8.60 3.19 -1.24
C ASN A 408 7.37 4.10 -1.07
N ILE A 409 7.30 4.87 0.03
CA ILE A 409 6.18 5.75 0.35
C ILE A 409 6.47 7.21 -0.04
N ILE A 410 7.75 7.59 -0.17
CA ILE A 410 8.16 8.97 -0.48
C ILE A 410 7.40 9.52 -1.69
N MET A 411 7.32 8.75 -2.78
CA MET A 411 6.62 9.19 -3.98
C MET A 411 5.11 9.38 -3.78
N ALA A 412 4.46 8.52 -2.99
CA ALA A 412 3.04 8.66 -2.65
C ALA A 412 2.82 9.92 -1.80
N ALA A 413 3.69 10.17 -0.82
CA ALA A 413 3.65 11.38 0.00
C ALA A 413 3.88 12.66 -0.85
N GLU A 414 4.80 12.65 -1.82
CA GLU A 414 5.04 13.77 -2.72
C GLU A 414 3.80 14.11 -3.60
N GLN A 415 2.96 13.14 -3.93
CA GLN A 415 1.70 13.41 -4.64
C GLN A 415 0.73 14.22 -3.78
N CYS A 416 0.72 14.04 -2.45
CA CYS A 416 -0.14 14.79 -1.54
C CYS A 416 0.12 16.29 -1.57
N VAL A 417 1.36 16.74 -1.89
CA VAL A 417 1.71 18.16 -2.04
C VAL A 417 0.82 18.88 -3.07
N ARG A 418 0.35 18.15 -4.09
CA ARG A 418 -0.48 18.71 -5.17
C ARG A 418 -1.97 18.47 -4.97
N LEU A 419 -2.33 17.55 -4.10
CA LEU A 419 -3.73 17.13 -3.88
C LEU A 419 -4.34 17.78 -2.64
N SER A 420 -3.52 18.25 -1.69
CA SER A 420 -3.96 18.91 -0.47
C SER A 420 -4.19 20.41 -0.71
N ASP A 421 -5.22 20.96 -0.06
CA ASP A 421 -5.44 22.41 0.05
C ASP A 421 -4.50 23.05 1.08
N LYS A 422 -3.87 22.26 1.96
CA LYS A 422 -2.87 22.70 2.93
C LYS A 422 -1.49 22.76 2.31
N LYS A 423 -0.59 23.50 2.93
CA LYS A 423 0.81 23.46 2.59
C LYS A 423 1.43 22.17 3.12
N VAL A 424 1.90 21.30 2.25
CA VAL A 424 2.50 20.02 2.61
C VAL A 424 3.99 20.05 2.32
N ILE A 425 4.81 19.64 3.29
CA ILE A 425 6.26 19.57 3.21
C ILE A 425 6.70 18.14 3.51
N ILE A 426 7.41 17.52 2.60
CA ILE A 426 7.91 16.16 2.78
C ILE A 426 9.33 16.22 3.31
N ILE A 427 9.57 15.58 4.46
CA ILE A 427 10.91 15.26 4.95
C ILE A 427 11.20 13.84 4.51
N PRO A 428 12.10 13.58 3.55
CA PRO A 428 12.18 12.31 2.82
C PRO A 428 12.90 11.22 3.64
N THR A 429 12.37 10.94 4.82
CA THR A 429 12.84 9.87 5.71
C THR A 429 12.61 8.50 5.07
N ARG A 430 13.60 7.63 5.11
CA ARG A 430 13.60 6.31 4.48
C ARG A 430 13.40 5.17 5.45
N THR A 431 13.57 5.47 6.75
CA THR A 431 13.44 4.51 7.84
C THR A 431 12.74 5.17 9.02
N VAL A 432 12.12 4.35 9.88
CA VAL A 432 11.47 4.83 11.10
C VAL A 432 12.47 5.54 12.04
N PRO A 433 13.69 5.02 12.28
CA PRO A 433 14.70 5.75 13.06
C PRO A 433 15.01 7.15 12.53
N GLN A 434 15.12 7.32 11.21
CA GLN A 434 15.28 8.65 10.60
C GLN A 434 14.11 9.59 10.91
N GLY A 435 12.88 9.04 10.89
CA GLY A 435 11.69 9.81 11.25
C GLY A 435 11.66 10.22 12.72
N ILE A 436 12.11 9.36 13.60
CA ILE A 436 12.19 9.64 15.05
C ILE A 436 13.22 10.75 15.31
N SER A 437 14.41 10.65 14.72
CA SER A 437 15.43 11.70 14.85
C SER A 437 14.97 13.03 14.25
N ALA A 438 14.27 13.02 13.11
CA ALA A 438 13.64 14.22 12.56
C ALA A 438 12.61 14.83 13.52
N MET A 439 11.77 14.01 14.19
CA MET A 439 10.79 14.48 15.17
C MET A 439 11.43 15.08 16.41
N LEU A 440 12.52 14.52 16.89
CA LEU A 440 13.28 15.08 18.02
C LEU A 440 13.83 16.48 17.74
N ASN A 441 14.03 16.82 16.46
CA ASN A 441 14.49 18.13 16.01
C ASN A 441 13.36 19.04 15.48
N PHE A 442 12.10 18.64 15.65
CA PHE A 442 10.95 19.46 15.32
C PHE A 442 10.63 20.44 16.44
N ASN A 443 10.91 21.73 16.22
CA ASN A 443 10.58 22.82 17.14
C ASN A 443 9.58 23.78 16.49
N PRO A 444 8.28 23.74 16.83
CA PRO A 444 7.25 24.57 16.19
C PRO A 444 7.40 26.09 16.38
N GLU A 445 8.34 26.55 17.23
CA GLU A 445 8.65 27.97 17.41
C GLU A 445 9.65 28.49 16.36
N GLU A 446 10.29 27.59 15.60
CA GLU A 446 11.25 27.94 14.56
C GLU A 446 10.59 28.32 13.24
N THR A 447 11.36 28.95 12.36
CA THR A 447 10.90 29.22 10.99
C THR A 447 10.83 27.92 10.17
N GLU A 448 9.95 27.90 9.18
CA GLU A 448 9.80 26.76 8.29
C GLU A 448 11.13 26.30 7.65
N GLU A 449 11.94 27.25 7.20
CA GLU A 449 13.24 26.97 6.59
C GLU A 449 14.20 26.30 7.58
N ASN A 450 14.20 26.75 8.83
CA ASN A 450 15.01 26.16 9.90
C ASN A 450 14.50 24.76 10.27
N LEU A 451 13.18 24.57 10.34
CA LEU A 451 12.58 23.25 10.58
C LEU A 451 12.96 22.24 9.50
N ILE A 452 12.82 22.61 8.23
CA ILE A 452 13.21 21.75 7.11
C ILE A 452 14.69 21.39 7.19
N ALA A 453 15.55 22.37 7.47
CA ALA A 453 16.98 22.14 7.57
C ALA A 453 17.32 21.20 8.73
N ALA A 454 16.81 21.49 9.94
CA ALA A 454 17.08 20.71 11.14
C ALA A 454 16.58 19.26 11.04
N MET A 455 15.34 19.07 10.56
CA MET A 455 14.76 17.72 10.40
C MET A 455 15.49 16.89 9.34
N ASN A 456 15.90 17.51 8.21
CA ASN A 456 16.67 16.82 7.18
C ASN A 456 18.10 16.49 7.65
N GLU A 457 18.76 17.38 8.36
CA GLU A 457 20.09 17.16 8.93
C GLU A 457 20.05 16.02 9.94
N ALA A 458 19.09 16.05 10.87
CA ALA A 458 18.89 14.99 11.85
C ALA A 458 18.64 13.63 11.19
N ALA A 459 17.70 13.56 10.24
CA ALA A 459 17.43 12.33 9.49
C ALA A 459 18.65 11.84 8.71
N GLY A 460 19.48 12.77 8.19
CA GLY A 460 20.69 12.44 7.42
C GLY A 460 21.82 11.85 8.25
N ASN A 461 21.87 12.14 9.55
CA ASN A 461 22.88 11.62 10.47
C ASN A 461 22.57 10.23 11.01
N VAL A 462 21.35 9.72 10.78
CA VAL A 462 20.93 8.39 11.26
C VAL A 462 21.29 7.32 10.26
N HIS A 463 22.12 6.38 10.66
CA HIS A 463 22.29 5.10 10.00
C HIS A 463 21.31 4.08 10.59
N THR A 464 20.72 3.26 9.73
CA THR A 464 19.71 2.28 10.16
C THR A 464 20.10 0.87 9.79
N ALA A 465 20.30 0.02 10.79
CA ALA A 465 20.36 -1.41 10.58
C ALA A 465 18.97 -2.04 10.74
N MET A 466 18.66 -3.00 9.87
CA MET A 466 17.41 -3.76 9.89
C MET A 466 17.71 -5.25 9.91
N VAL A 467 17.05 -5.97 10.79
CA VAL A 467 17.16 -7.43 10.92
C VAL A 467 15.80 -8.06 10.60
N THR A 468 15.79 -8.95 9.63
CA THR A 468 14.63 -9.73 9.22
C THR A 468 15.03 -11.19 8.98
N TYR A 469 14.17 -11.98 8.38
CA TYR A 469 14.45 -13.39 8.07
C TYR A 469 14.35 -13.65 6.56
N ALA A 470 15.07 -14.68 6.11
CA ALA A 470 14.95 -15.19 4.75
C ALA A 470 13.69 -16.04 4.62
N ALA A 471 12.72 -15.59 3.80
CA ALA A 471 11.49 -16.33 3.57
C ALA A 471 11.68 -17.60 2.72
N ARG A 472 12.79 -17.68 1.96
CA ARG A 472 13.14 -18.81 1.09
C ARG A 472 14.64 -18.86 0.83
N ASP A 473 15.09 -20.00 0.31
CA ASP A 473 16.47 -20.14 -0.17
C ASP A 473 16.70 -19.22 -1.37
N SER A 474 17.80 -18.50 -1.37
CA SER A 474 18.22 -17.61 -2.45
C SER A 474 19.74 -17.49 -2.50
N ASP A 475 20.27 -17.03 -3.63
CA ASP A 475 21.68 -16.63 -3.74
C ASP A 475 21.71 -15.11 -3.97
N PHE A 476 22.49 -14.41 -3.18
CA PHE A 476 22.71 -13.00 -3.33
C PHE A 476 24.18 -12.65 -3.23
N ASP A 477 24.73 -12.11 -4.33
CA ASP A 477 26.13 -11.67 -4.43
C ASP A 477 27.17 -12.79 -4.11
N GLY A 478 26.81 -14.07 -4.39
CA GLY A 478 27.64 -15.23 -4.07
C GLY A 478 27.53 -15.70 -2.61
N HIS A 479 26.58 -15.16 -1.85
CA HIS A 479 26.18 -15.65 -0.53
C HIS A 479 24.94 -16.53 -0.67
N GLU A 480 25.05 -17.80 -0.33
CA GLU A 480 23.90 -18.69 -0.19
C GLU A 480 23.11 -18.26 1.05
N ILE A 481 21.84 -17.94 0.87
CA ILE A 481 20.89 -17.56 1.92
C ILE A 481 19.90 -18.72 2.06
N HIS A 482 19.74 -19.25 3.27
CA HIS A 482 18.80 -20.33 3.53
C HIS A 482 17.53 -19.81 4.22
N ALA A 483 16.38 -20.42 3.87
CA ALA A 483 15.11 -20.10 4.49
C ALA A 483 15.20 -20.18 6.03
N GLY A 484 14.72 -19.13 6.72
CA GLY A 484 14.75 -19.03 8.18
C GLY A 484 16.04 -18.45 8.75
N GLU A 485 17.06 -18.14 7.96
CA GLU A 485 18.23 -17.39 8.43
C GLU A 485 17.86 -15.91 8.67
N TYR A 486 18.57 -15.30 9.60
CA TYR A 486 18.48 -13.87 9.85
C TYR A 486 19.24 -13.10 8.78
N LEU A 487 18.61 -12.09 8.23
CA LEU A 487 19.22 -11.15 7.29
C LEU A 487 19.52 -9.83 8.00
N ALA A 488 20.74 -9.33 7.86
CA ALA A 488 21.15 -8.02 8.35
C ALA A 488 21.37 -7.06 7.19
N LEU A 489 20.71 -5.90 7.26
CA LEU A 489 20.89 -4.81 6.32
C LEU A 489 21.39 -3.58 7.08
N LEU A 490 22.27 -2.79 6.47
CA LEU A 490 22.67 -1.47 6.95
C LEU A 490 22.43 -0.46 5.83
N ASP A 491 21.66 0.58 6.11
CA ASP A 491 21.22 1.60 5.15
C ASP A 491 20.63 1.02 3.84
N GLY A 492 19.99 -0.15 3.96
CA GLY A 492 19.37 -0.86 2.86
C GLY A 492 20.32 -1.75 2.04
N ALA A 493 21.61 -1.83 2.39
CA ALA A 493 22.55 -2.78 1.82
C ALA A 493 22.61 -4.05 2.67
N LEU A 494 22.56 -5.24 2.04
CA LEU A 494 22.69 -6.51 2.74
C LEU A 494 24.12 -6.67 3.25
N LEU A 495 24.27 -6.90 4.56
CA LEU A 495 25.55 -7.24 5.19
C LEU A 495 25.82 -8.74 5.16
N GLY A 496 24.77 -9.57 5.27
CA GLY A 496 24.88 -11.01 5.22
C GLY A 496 23.66 -11.74 5.76
N SER A 497 23.69 -13.08 5.70
CA SER A 497 22.74 -13.98 6.33
C SER A 497 23.42 -14.78 7.46
N TYR A 498 22.68 -15.05 8.52
CA TYR A 498 23.22 -15.63 9.74
C TYR A 498 22.26 -16.65 10.35
N SER A 499 22.78 -17.80 10.75
CA SER A 499 22.00 -18.85 11.41
C SER A 499 21.72 -18.57 12.90
N SER A 500 22.35 -17.54 13.49
CA SER A 500 22.13 -17.16 14.89
C SER A 500 22.21 -15.66 15.11
N GLU A 501 21.31 -15.15 15.97
CA GLU A 501 21.28 -13.73 16.39
C GLU A 501 22.63 -13.27 16.98
N LYS A 502 23.28 -14.11 17.78
CA LYS A 502 24.56 -13.76 18.41
C LYS A 502 25.65 -13.46 17.39
N THR A 503 25.72 -14.25 16.31
CA THR A 503 26.69 -14.01 15.24
C THR A 503 26.32 -12.74 14.48
N LEU A 504 25.04 -12.57 14.18
CA LEU A 504 24.50 -11.40 13.49
C LEU A 504 24.86 -10.11 14.23
N PHE A 505 24.56 -10.01 15.55
CA PHE A 505 24.83 -8.80 16.32
C PHE A 505 26.32 -8.49 16.44
N LYS A 506 27.16 -9.51 16.45
CA LYS A 506 28.61 -9.31 16.43
C LYS A 506 29.10 -8.71 15.10
N GLU A 507 28.59 -9.20 13.98
CA GLU A 507 28.92 -8.66 12.65
C GLU A 507 28.35 -7.27 12.44
N LEU A 508 27.11 -7.02 12.90
CA LEU A 508 26.52 -5.66 12.93
C LEU A 508 27.39 -4.70 13.75
N SER A 509 27.87 -5.12 14.93
CA SER A 509 28.74 -4.28 15.75
C SER A 509 30.04 -3.91 15.03
N TRP A 510 30.61 -4.81 14.23
CA TRP A 510 31.78 -4.46 13.42
C TRP A 510 31.45 -3.44 12.32
N ALA A 511 30.28 -3.56 11.70
CA ALA A 511 29.83 -2.56 10.72
C ALA A 511 29.56 -1.19 11.37
N PHE A 512 29.11 -1.16 12.62
CA PHE A 512 28.87 0.09 13.37
C PHE A 512 30.19 0.77 13.83
N ASP A 513 31.29 0.02 13.97
CA ASP A 513 32.58 0.57 14.38
C ASP A 513 33.08 1.64 13.40
N GLU A 514 32.81 1.47 12.11
CA GLU A 514 33.14 2.47 11.08
C GLU A 514 32.33 3.77 11.23
N LEU A 515 31.18 3.70 11.90
CA LEU A 515 30.26 4.84 12.10
C LEU A 515 30.59 5.64 13.38
N SER A 516 31.40 5.06 14.29
CA SER A 516 31.79 5.65 15.58
C SER A 516 30.58 6.15 16.41
N PRO A 517 29.61 5.28 16.74
CA PRO A 517 28.34 5.67 17.32
C PRO A 517 28.46 6.29 18.71
N GLU A 518 27.70 7.36 18.97
CA GLU A 518 27.48 7.94 20.30
C GLU A 518 26.16 7.42 20.90
N PHE A 519 25.13 7.22 20.05
CA PHE A 519 23.81 6.73 20.44
C PHE A 519 23.40 5.54 19.58
N ILE A 520 22.89 4.49 20.22
CA ILE A 520 22.35 3.32 19.55
C ILE A 520 20.99 2.99 20.16
N THR A 521 19.93 2.95 19.35
CA THR A 521 18.60 2.56 19.82
C THR A 521 18.14 1.30 19.09
N VAL A 522 17.79 0.27 19.86
CA VAL A 522 17.28 -1.01 19.37
C VAL A 522 15.77 -1.04 19.50
N TYR A 523 15.07 -0.94 18.37
CA TYR A 523 13.61 -1.10 18.29
C TYR A 523 13.29 -2.56 17.95
N TYR A 524 12.66 -3.31 18.88
CA TYR A 524 12.30 -4.69 18.62
C TYR A 524 10.85 -4.86 18.14
N GLY A 525 10.64 -5.84 17.24
CA GLY A 525 9.38 -6.12 16.60
C GLY A 525 8.45 -7.01 17.41
N SER A 526 7.23 -7.23 16.87
CA SER A 526 6.18 -8.05 17.50
C SER A 526 6.59 -9.50 17.77
N ASP A 527 7.52 -10.03 16.98
CA ASP A 527 7.95 -11.42 17.05
C ASP A 527 9.19 -11.62 17.97
N VAL A 528 9.62 -10.57 18.67
CA VAL A 528 10.78 -10.59 19.57
C VAL A 528 10.33 -10.34 21.02
N ALA A 529 10.74 -11.24 21.90
CA ALA A 529 10.54 -11.05 23.33
C ALA A 529 11.55 -10.01 23.89
N GLU A 530 11.11 -9.23 24.88
CA GLU A 530 11.91 -8.18 25.51
C GLU A 530 13.28 -8.69 26.05
N ASP A 531 13.30 -9.89 26.64
CA ASP A 531 14.53 -10.51 27.13
C ASP A 531 15.55 -10.71 26.00
N LYS A 532 15.08 -11.06 24.79
CA LYS A 532 15.92 -11.21 23.59
C LYS A 532 16.45 -9.88 23.08
N ALA A 533 15.61 -8.85 23.11
CA ALA A 533 16.03 -7.50 22.75
C ALA A 533 17.12 -6.97 23.69
N ASN A 534 17.00 -7.26 24.99
CA ASN A 534 18.00 -6.91 25.99
C ASN A 534 19.32 -7.70 25.80
N GLU A 535 19.26 -9.01 25.47
CA GLU A 535 20.45 -9.81 25.12
C GLU A 535 21.20 -9.23 23.88
N ALA A 536 20.43 -8.76 22.88
CA ALA A 536 20.98 -8.10 21.70
C ALA A 536 21.68 -6.78 22.07
N ALA A 537 21.02 -5.94 22.88
CA ALA A 537 21.58 -4.69 23.37
C ALA A 537 22.85 -4.90 24.22
N GLU A 538 22.86 -5.91 25.12
CA GLU A 538 24.05 -6.28 25.90
C GLU A 538 25.25 -6.66 25.01
N THR A 539 24.97 -7.33 23.88
CA THR A 539 26.01 -7.67 22.90
C THR A 539 26.61 -6.41 22.26
N ILE A 540 25.75 -5.43 21.91
CA ILE A 540 26.17 -4.13 21.34
C ILE A 540 26.94 -3.33 22.37
N ILE A 541 26.43 -3.20 23.61
CA ILE A 541 27.10 -2.51 24.73
C ILE A 541 28.51 -3.08 24.96
N GLY A 542 28.64 -4.40 24.87
CA GLY A 542 29.95 -5.05 25.02
C GLY A 542 30.98 -4.64 23.95
N CYS A 543 30.51 -4.19 22.77
CA CYS A 543 31.36 -3.70 21.68
C CYS A 543 31.58 -2.17 21.77
N PHE A 544 30.59 -1.42 22.25
CA PHE A 544 30.59 0.05 22.33
C PHE A 544 30.32 0.54 23.77
N PRO A 545 31.29 0.37 24.68
CA PRO A 545 31.10 0.73 26.09
C PRO A 545 30.92 2.23 26.35
N ASP A 546 31.32 3.07 25.40
CA ASP A 546 31.20 4.54 25.48
C ASP A 546 29.93 5.07 24.82
N ALA A 547 29.18 4.24 24.05
CA ALA A 547 27.92 4.60 23.43
C ALA A 547 26.74 4.41 24.38
N GLU A 548 25.76 5.31 24.31
CA GLU A 548 24.49 5.13 25.01
C GLU A 548 23.58 4.20 24.20
N VAL A 549 23.22 3.05 24.79
CA VAL A 549 22.38 2.03 24.13
C VAL A 549 21.02 1.96 24.80
N SER A 550 19.96 2.13 24.02
CA SER A 550 18.55 2.06 24.46
C SER A 550 17.81 0.90 23.79
N VAL A 551 16.81 0.35 24.47
CA VAL A 551 15.90 -0.68 23.93
C VAL A 551 14.48 -0.17 23.97
N VAL A 552 13.77 -0.22 22.86
CA VAL A 552 12.41 0.28 22.72
C VAL A 552 11.52 -0.79 22.10
N ASN A 553 10.35 -1.03 22.69
CA ASN A 553 9.34 -1.88 22.08
C ASN A 553 8.69 -1.13 20.90
N GLY A 554 9.07 -1.49 19.69
CA GLY A 554 8.47 -0.93 18.48
C GLY A 554 7.18 -1.64 18.08
N GLY A 555 7.10 -2.95 18.34
CA GLY A 555 5.99 -3.80 17.94
C GLY A 555 5.78 -3.89 16.42
N GLN A 556 6.81 -3.53 15.63
CA GLN A 556 6.75 -3.54 14.18
C GLN A 556 6.70 -4.97 13.63
N PRO A 557 5.96 -5.21 12.53
CA PRO A 557 5.97 -6.48 11.83
C PRO A 557 7.21 -6.62 10.93
N VAL A 558 7.53 -7.82 10.47
CA VAL A 558 8.56 -8.18 9.48
C VAL A 558 9.99 -8.04 9.99
N TYR A 559 10.32 -6.90 10.59
CA TYR A 559 11.66 -6.68 11.14
C TYR A 559 11.72 -7.06 12.61
N TYR A 560 12.53 -8.06 12.92
CA TYR A 560 12.83 -8.42 14.31
C TYR A 560 13.45 -7.26 15.06
N TYR A 561 14.38 -6.57 14.40
CA TYR A 561 15.01 -5.38 14.96
C TYR A 561 15.17 -4.30 13.89
N MET A 562 14.94 -3.07 14.28
CA MET A 562 15.43 -1.86 13.62
C MET A 562 16.36 -1.16 14.59
N ILE A 563 17.55 -0.78 14.15
CA ILE A 563 18.57 -0.21 15.03
C ILE A 563 18.99 1.14 14.46
N SER A 564 18.78 2.20 15.26
CA SER A 564 19.35 3.53 14.99
C SER A 564 20.79 3.54 15.45
N VAL A 565 21.65 4.13 14.65
CA VAL A 565 23.07 4.34 14.94
C VAL A 565 23.39 5.80 14.61
N GLU A 566 23.72 6.58 15.64
CA GLU A 566 23.92 8.05 15.58
C GLU A 566 25.23 8.47 16.21
#